data_c9152a7ac65cb076d4a865d9a11e87a0
#
_entry.id   c9152a7ac65cb076d4a865d9a11e87a0
#
_cell.length_a   1.000
_cell.length_b   1.000
_cell.length_c   1.000
_cell.angle_alpha   90.00
_cell.angle_beta   90.00
_cell.angle_gamma   90.00
#
_symmetry.space_group_name_H-M   'P 1'
#
loop_
_entity.id
_entity.type
_entity.pdbx_description
1 polymer ?
#
loop_
_entity_poly.entity_id
_entity_poly.type
_entity_poly.pdbx_seq_one_letter_code
_entity_poly.pdbx_strand_id
1 'polypeptide(L)'
;MKRIIKKFLRWLSIVVGVFLLLVATHHASPRSPVVKDKMQGIWLTNVATAFLHHTTYLDEILHNLSISGYDRVYFSVYGFKGTLYPTSHSSTYFLLRPLWTNPLKAAVQESRRQGLKPYAWFEYGLMLDPGNAIVKKHPDWLLKTAAGETVEDGNVWLDPTHPEVQEYILGHIDDILKIKELAGIQLDDHWAVPKAFGNSNQRQALTSLTQKVYSHIKAKNPQLVVSISPNPYHFAVSKYNQDWLWWVKQGIVDEVVLQIYRPTPEAVIASLSNSGIDTASYYVPVGVGISATWNVVPFSLNTVQKQVAAVKQQGYGYSIFSWEYLVLRRLGMKIK
;
A
#
# COMPACT_ATOMS: atom_id res chain seq x y z
N MET A 1 51.82 -3.83 14.01
CA MET A 1 50.47 -3.26 14.06
C MET A 1 50.15 -2.38 12.85
N LYS A 2 50.82 -1.27 12.56
CA LYS A 2 50.56 -0.39 11.41
C LYS A 2 50.55 -1.08 10.02
N ARG A 3 51.38 -2.09 9.80
CA ARG A 3 51.48 -2.83 8.52
C ARG A 3 50.31 -3.79 8.33
N ILE A 4 49.78 -4.36 9.40
CA ILE A 4 48.59 -5.24 9.38
C ILE A 4 47.34 -4.40 9.10
N ILE A 5 47.20 -3.24 9.76
CA ILE A 5 46.08 -2.32 9.56
C ILE A 5 46.07 -1.81 8.11
N LYS A 6 47.22 -1.45 7.51
CA LYS A 6 47.30 -1.04 6.10
C LYS A 6 46.90 -2.17 5.15
N LYS A 7 47.27 -3.43 5.43
CA LYS A 7 46.85 -4.58 4.61
C LYS A 7 45.34 -4.81 4.73
N PHE A 8 44.79 -4.75 5.95
CA PHE A 8 43.37 -4.89 6.20
C PHE A 8 42.54 -3.80 5.47
N LEU A 9 42.93 -2.53 5.60
CA LEU A 9 42.26 -1.41 4.90
C LEU A 9 42.33 -1.55 3.38
N ARG A 10 43.45 -2.04 2.83
CA ARG A 10 43.58 -2.29 1.40
C ARG A 10 42.67 -3.42 0.91
N TRP A 11 42.56 -4.51 1.68
CA TRP A 11 41.62 -5.59 1.38
C TRP A 11 40.17 -5.14 1.49
N LEU A 12 39.85 -4.37 2.53
CA LEU A 12 38.52 -3.80 2.73
C LEU A 12 38.14 -2.90 1.55
N SER A 13 39.04 -2.01 1.10
CA SER A 13 38.77 -1.14 -0.05
C SER A 13 38.61 -1.92 -1.36
N ILE A 14 39.33 -3.01 -1.56
CA ILE A 14 39.14 -3.91 -2.73
C ILE A 14 37.77 -4.59 -2.66
N VAL A 15 37.41 -5.14 -1.51
CA VAL A 15 36.09 -5.80 -1.31
C VAL A 15 34.94 -4.82 -1.51
N VAL A 16 35.05 -3.61 -0.95
CA VAL A 16 34.08 -2.54 -1.16
C VAL A 16 34.03 -2.10 -2.62
N GLY A 17 35.19 -1.97 -3.28
CA GLY A 17 35.25 -1.62 -4.71
C GLY A 17 34.61 -2.69 -5.62
N VAL A 18 34.87 -3.97 -5.36
CA VAL A 18 34.24 -5.09 -6.09
C VAL A 18 32.74 -5.14 -5.82
N PHE A 19 32.33 -4.94 -4.57
CA PHE A 19 30.90 -4.87 -4.21
C PHE A 19 30.20 -3.71 -4.93
N LEU A 20 30.79 -2.52 -4.92
CA LEU A 20 30.24 -1.36 -5.62
C LEU A 20 30.19 -1.58 -7.15
N LEU A 21 31.20 -2.25 -7.71
CA LEU A 21 31.22 -2.60 -9.13
C LEU A 21 30.10 -3.61 -9.46
N LEU A 22 29.92 -4.66 -8.65
CA LEU A 22 28.84 -5.63 -8.81
C LEU A 22 27.47 -4.97 -8.72
N VAL A 23 27.28 -4.10 -7.73
CA VAL A 23 26.05 -3.31 -7.56
C VAL A 23 25.81 -2.41 -8.78
N ALA A 24 26.85 -1.72 -9.30
CA ALA A 24 26.74 -0.81 -10.44
C ALA A 24 26.50 -1.53 -11.78
N THR A 25 26.91 -2.80 -11.90
CA THR A 25 26.77 -3.58 -13.14
C THR A 25 25.58 -4.53 -13.13
N HIS A 26 24.94 -4.73 -11.97
CA HIS A 26 23.81 -5.64 -11.83
C HIS A 26 22.51 -4.85 -11.98
N HIS A 27 21.99 -4.83 -13.21
CA HIS A 27 20.70 -4.21 -13.53
C HIS A 27 19.84 -5.18 -14.33
N ALA A 28 18.64 -5.44 -13.84
CA ALA A 28 17.65 -6.19 -14.58
C ALA A 28 17.31 -5.48 -15.92
N SER A 29 17.18 -6.23 -17.00
CA SER A 29 16.87 -5.67 -18.31
C SER A 29 15.48 -5.06 -18.33
N PRO A 30 15.26 -3.93 -19.04
CA PRO A 30 13.94 -3.34 -19.22
C PRO A 30 12.96 -4.32 -19.88
N ARG A 31 11.67 -4.17 -19.58
CA ARG A 31 10.62 -5.01 -20.15
C ARG A 31 9.50 -4.16 -20.75
N SER A 32 8.85 -4.71 -21.76
CA SER A 32 7.62 -4.15 -22.31
C SER A 32 6.50 -4.16 -21.26
N PRO A 33 5.52 -3.23 -21.34
CA PRO A 33 4.39 -3.20 -20.43
C PRO A 33 3.65 -4.54 -20.35
N VAL A 34 3.35 -4.97 -19.13
CA VAL A 34 2.53 -6.16 -18.89
C VAL A 34 1.07 -5.76 -19.04
N VAL A 35 0.45 -6.25 -20.12
CA VAL A 35 -0.97 -5.99 -20.40
C VAL A 35 -1.78 -7.19 -19.95
N LYS A 36 -2.81 -6.96 -19.17
CA LYS A 36 -3.75 -7.96 -18.66
C LYS A 36 -5.18 -7.47 -18.79
N ASP A 37 -6.09 -8.38 -19.13
CA ASP A 37 -7.54 -8.10 -19.16
C ASP A 37 -8.10 -7.83 -17.76
N LYS A 38 -7.55 -8.53 -16.76
CA LYS A 38 -7.86 -8.38 -15.35
C LYS A 38 -6.60 -8.07 -14.56
N MET A 39 -6.72 -7.22 -13.56
CA MET A 39 -5.58 -6.82 -12.72
C MET A 39 -4.90 -8.02 -12.04
N GLN A 40 -3.59 -7.98 -11.96
CA GLN A 40 -2.76 -8.95 -11.25
C GLN A 40 -1.72 -8.18 -10.45
N GLY A 41 -2.07 -7.84 -9.21
CA GLY A 41 -1.30 -6.95 -8.37
C GLY A 41 -0.63 -7.62 -7.18
N ILE A 42 0.26 -6.87 -6.56
CA ILE A 42 0.92 -7.25 -5.32
C ILE A 42 1.22 -6.01 -4.48
N TRP A 43 1.09 -6.11 -3.16
CA TRP A 43 1.49 -5.06 -2.21
C TRP A 43 2.91 -5.29 -1.70
N LEU A 44 3.66 -4.19 -1.56
CA LEU A 44 4.93 -4.11 -0.85
C LEU A 44 4.81 -3.07 0.26
N THR A 45 5.25 -3.43 1.47
CA THR A 45 5.30 -2.47 2.58
C THR A 45 6.39 -1.42 2.35
N ASN A 46 6.29 -0.29 3.05
CA ASN A 46 7.30 0.77 2.98
C ASN A 46 8.67 0.28 3.46
N VAL A 47 8.70 -0.56 4.52
CA VAL A 47 9.95 -1.13 5.05
C VAL A 47 10.62 -2.04 4.03
N ALA A 48 9.85 -2.93 3.39
CA ALA A 48 10.39 -3.81 2.36
C ALA A 48 10.92 -3.02 1.15
N THR A 49 10.14 -2.04 0.67
CA THR A 49 10.53 -1.19 -0.45
C THR A 49 11.81 -0.42 -0.17
N ALA A 50 11.92 0.19 1.02
CA ALA A 50 13.13 0.91 1.42
C ALA A 50 14.32 -0.04 1.56
N PHE A 51 14.15 -1.21 2.16
CA PHE A 51 15.19 -2.23 2.28
C PHE A 51 15.70 -2.67 0.91
N LEU A 52 14.80 -3.01 -0.01
CA LEU A 52 15.16 -3.41 -1.37
C LEU A 52 15.89 -2.29 -2.11
N HIS A 53 15.45 -1.05 -1.96
CA HIS A 53 16.11 0.11 -2.54
C HIS A 53 17.52 0.31 -1.98
N HIS A 54 17.70 0.23 -0.66
CA HIS A 54 19.00 0.44 -0.01
C HIS A 54 19.99 -0.69 -0.26
N THR A 55 19.50 -1.90 -0.52
CA THR A 55 20.31 -3.08 -0.86
C THR A 55 20.50 -3.27 -2.35
N THR A 56 19.92 -2.40 -3.19
CA THR A 56 19.96 -2.43 -4.66
C THR A 56 19.30 -3.65 -5.32
N TYR A 57 18.42 -4.36 -4.59
CA TYR A 57 17.67 -5.51 -5.12
C TYR A 57 16.27 -5.13 -5.65
N LEU A 58 15.92 -3.86 -5.65
CA LEU A 58 14.59 -3.40 -6.04
C LEU A 58 14.24 -3.72 -7.50
N ASP A 59 15.20 -3.52 -8.41
CA ASP A 59 15.03 -3.76 -9.84
C ASP A 59 14.85 -5.26 -10.16
N GLU A 60 15.60 -6.13 -9.50
CA GLU A 60 15.48 -7.58 -9.68
C GLU A 60 14.14 -8.11 -9.17
N ILE A 61 13.67 -7.60 -8.03
CA ILE A 61 12.38 -8.00 -7.50
C ILE A 61 11.26 -7.55 -8.42
N LEU A 62 11.29 -6.31 -8.91
CA LEU A 62 10.31 -5.80 -9.85
C LEU A 62 10.37 -6.53 -11.20
N HIS A 63 11.57 -6.86 -11.68
CA HIS A 63 11.74 -7.72 -12.85
C HIS A 63 11.09 -9.09 -12.66
N ASN A 64 11.36 -9.75 -11.51
CA ASN A 64 10.79 -11.04 -11.18
C ASN A 64 9.27 -11.00 -11.06
N LEU A 65 8.69 -9.93 -10.52
CA LEU A 65 7.24 -9.72 -10.49
C LEU A 65 6.68 -9.59 -11.92
N SER A 66 7.33 -8.81 -12.77
CA SER A 66 6.94 -8.65 -14.17
C SER A 66 6.94 -9.99 -14.94
N ILE A 67 8.03 -10.79 -14.85
CA ILE A 67 8.08 -12.11 -15.51
C ILE A 67 7.10 -13.13 -14.91
N SER A 68 6.74 -12.96 -13.63
CA SER A 68 5.71 -13.77 -12.96
C SER A 68 4.28 -13.39 -13.36
N GLY A 69 4.13 -12.37 -14.22
CA GLY A 69 2.86 -11.98 -14.82
C GLY A 69 2.04 -10.98 -14.01
N TYR A 70 2.60 -10.35 -12.97
CA TYR A 70 1.99 -9.19 -12.34
C TYR A 70 1.98 -8.01 -13.33
N ASP A 71 0.93 -7.18 -13.28
CA ASP A 71 0.83 -5.96 -14.11
C ASP A 71 0.96 -4.68 -13.26
N ARG A 72 0.87 -4.79 -11.93
CA ARG A 72 0.91 -3.65 -11.02
C ARG A 72 1.50 -3.98 -9.66
N VAL A 73 2.02 -2.93 -9.02
CA VAL A 73 2.58 -2.99 -7.67
C VAL A 73 2.04 -1.82 -6.86
N TYR A 74 1.59 -2.12 -5.63
CA TYR A 74 1.12 -1.13 -4.66
C TYR A 74 2.19 -0.96 -3.59
N PHE A 75 2.82 0.21 -3.55
CA PHE A 75 3.85 0.55 -2.56
C PHE A 75 3.21 1.29 -1.40
N SER A 76 3.35 0.78 -0.18
CA SER A 76 2.96 1.55 1.00
C SER A 76 3.79 2.82 1.07
N VAL A 77 3.12 3.95 0.95
CA VAL A 77 3.78 5.27 0.94
C VAL A 77 3.56 6.04 2.23
N TYR A 78 2.47 5.74 2.95
CA TYR A 78 2.10 6.31 4.22
C TYR A 78 1.54 5.19 5.11
N GLY A 79 2.35 4.69 6.03
CA GLY A 79 2.02 3.50 6.83
C GLY A 79 2.87 3.41 8.08
N PHE A 80 3.09 2.18 8.55
CA PHE A 80 3.91 1.92 9.73
C PHE A 80 5.31 2.54 9.60
N LYS A 81 5.73 3.26 10.66
CA LYS A 81 7.03 3.96 10.74
C LYS A 81 7.16 5.20 9.84
N GLY A 82 6.11 5.63 9.16
CA GLY A 82 6.07 6.90 8.43
C GLY A 82 6.00 6.76 6.91
N THR A 83 6.56 7.71 6.19
CA THR A 83 6.43 7.82 4.74
C THR A 83 7.62 7.24 3.98
N LEU A 84 7.37 6.71 2.79
CA LEU A 84 8.40 6.21 1.86
C LEU A 84 9.02 7.32 1.00
N TYR A 85 8.60 8.56 1.18
CA TYR A 85 9.04 9.75 0.44
C TYR A 85 9.34 10.88 1.41
N PRO A 86 10.21 11.84 1.04
CA PRO A 86 10.46 13.03 1.84
C PRO A 86 9.23 13.91 1.95
N THR A 87 8.88 14.32 3.16
CA THR A 87 7.78 15.23 3.44
C THR A 87 8.07 16.07 4.67
N SER A 88 7.48 17.26 4.75
CA SER A 88 7.46 18.10 5.94
C SER A 88 6.27 17.84 6.85
N HIS A 89 5.28 17.04 6.38
CA HIS A 89 4.01 16.83 7.07
C HIS A 89 4.10 15.81 8.20
N SER A 90 5.00 14.83 8.11
CA SER A 90 5.17 13.78 9.13
C SER A 90 6.62 13.41 9.36
N SER A 91 6.91 12.86 10.55
CA SER A 91 8.22 12.26 10.83
C SER A 91 8.32 10.88 10.15
N THR A 92 9.55 10.53 9.77
CA THR A 92 9.84 9.26 9.10
C THR A 92 10.94 8.52 9.85
N TYR A 93 10.72 7.21 10.08
CA TYR A 93 11.72 6.33 10.67
C TYR A 93 13.01 6.32 9.84
N PHE A 94 14.16 6.26 10.49
CA PHE A 94 15.46 6.46 9.82
C PHE A 94 15.71 5.47 8.65
N LEU A 95 15.23 4.23 8.74
CA LEU A 95 15.38 3.23 7.67
C LEU A 95 14.57 3.56 6.41
N LEU A 96 13.54 4.39 6.52
CA LEU A 96 12.74 4.85 5.38
C LEU A 96 13.29 6.13 4.75
N ARG A 97 14.23 6.81 5.44
CA ARG A 97 14.82 8.06 4.94
C ARG A 97 15.68 7.77 3.71
N PRO A 98 15.69 8.69 2.75
CA PRO A 98 16.57 8.56 1.60
C PRO A 98 18.04 8.57 2.06
N LEU A 99 18.81 7.56 1.67
CA LEU A 99 20.27 7.56 1.86
C LEU A 99 20.96 8.30 0.71
N TRP A 100 20.46 8.11 -0.52
CA TRP A 100 20.98 8.75 -1.75
C TRP A 100 19.88 9.22 -2.70
N THR A 101 18.78 8.48 -2.85
CA THR A 101 17.63 8.87 -3.67
C THR A 101 16.32 8.58 -2.94
N ASN A 102 15.24 9.25 -3.35
CA ASN A 102 13.91 9.02 -2.82
C ASN A 102 13.45 7.58 -3.15
N PRO A 103 13.22 6.70 -2.14
CA PRO A 103 12.86 5.30 -2.37
C PRO A 103 11.59 5.12 -3.20
N LEU A 104 10.56 5.94 -2.97
CA LEU A 104 9.34 5.87 -3.77
C LEU A 104 9.58 6.28 -5.22
N LYS A 105 10.36 7.35 -5.46
CA LYS A 105 10.71 7.74 -6.83
C LYS A 105 11.45 6.62 -7.56
N ALA A 106 12.42 5.99 -6.89
CA ALA A 106 13.16 4.86 -7.45
C ALA A 106 12.22 3.67 -7.75
N ALA A 107 11.32 3.33 -6.81
CA ALA A 107 10.35 2.25 -6.99
C ALA A 107 9.41 2.49 -8.17
N VAL A 108 8.95 3.73 -8.35
CA VAL A 108 8.07 4.12 -9.47
C VAL A 108 8.81 4.02 -10.81
N GLN A 109 10.02 4.59 -10.89
CA GLN A 109 10.82 4.58 -12.12
C GLN A 109 11.18 3.15 -12.53
N GLU A 110 11.60 2.34 -11.56
CA GLU A 110 11.97 0.95 -11.83
C GLU A 110 10.74 0.09 -12.18
N SER A 111 9.60 0.28 -11.54
CA SER A 111 8.36 -0.39 -11.94
C SER A 111 8.02 -0.13 -13.40
N ARG A 112 8.11 1.12 -13.84
CA ARG A 112 7.86 1.50 -15.24
C ARG A 112 8.87 0.86 -16.17
N ARG A 113 10.15 0.85 -15.81
CA ARG A 113 11.21 0.18 -16.57
C ARG A 113 10.94 -1.31 -16.74
N GLN A 114 10.32 -1.95 -15.73
CA GLN A 114 9.93 -3.36 -15.77
C GLN A 114 8.53 -3.61 -16.35
N GLY A 115 7.88 -2.60 -16.92
CA GLY A 115 6.56 -2.70 -17.55
C GLY A 115 5.39 -2.85 -16.57
N LEU A 116 5.60 -2.53 -15.29
CA LEU A 116 4.59 -2.57 -14.23
C LEU A 116 3.93 -1.20 -14.04
N LYS A 117 2.71 -1.20 -13.53
CA LYS A 117 1.96 -0.01 -13.11
C LYS A 117 2.21 0.26 -11.62
N PRO A 118 2.98 1.29 -11.23
CA PRO A 118 3.22 1.63 -9.82
C PRO A 118 2.06 2.42 -9.23
N TYR A 119 1.57 1.99 -8.08
CA TYR A 119 0.56 2.69 -7.29
C TYR A 119 1.17 3.14 -5.95
N ALA A 120 0.84 4.34 -5.52
CA ALA A 120 1.12 4.83 -4.18
C ALA A 120 -0.02 4.39 -3.24
N TRP A 121 0.24 3.41 -2.39
CA TRP A 121 -0.75 2.86 -1.45
C TRP A 121 -0.69 3.62 -0.12
N PHE A 122 -1.78 4.33 0.19
CA PHE A 122 -1.98 5.11 1.40
C PHE A 122 -2.53 4.20 2.50
N GLU A 123 -1.66 3.34 3.06
CA GLU A 123 -1.99 2.22 3.92
C GLU A 123 -2.72 2.64 5.20
N TYR A 124 -2.23 3.68 5.88
CA TYR A 124 -2.83 4.08 7.16
C TYR A 124 -4.05 4.99 7.00
N GLY A 125 -4.18 5.73 5.92
CA GLY A 125 -5.34 6.60 5.70
C GLY A 125 -5.55 7.60 6.86
N LEU A 126 -6.65 7.44 7.60
CA LEU A 126 -6.97 8.26 8.78
C LEU A 126 -6.56 7.60 10.10
N MET A 127 -6.11 6.34 10.07
CA MET A 127 -5.63 5.61 11.25
C MET A 127 -4.18 6.00 11.58
N LEU A 128 -3.84 6.13 12.85
CA LEU A 128 -2.50 6.34 13.33
C LEU A 128 -2.20 5.47 14.56
N ASP A 129 -0.94 5.08 14.72
CA ASP A 129 -0.44 4.52 15.97
C ASP A 129 -0.51 5.58 17.09
N PRO A 130 -0.97 5.24 18.31
CA PRO A 130 -1.05 6.20 19.43
C PRO A 130 0.31 6.84 19.79
N GLY A 131 1.42 6.17 19.47
CA GLY A 131 2.78 6.69 19.66
C GLY A 131 3.27 7.64 18.57
N ASN A 132 2.49 7.86 17.50
CA ASN A 132 2.87 8.72 16.41
C ASN A 132 3.10 10.18 16.87
N ALA A 133 4.14 10.83 16.33
CA ALA A 133 4.49 12.21 16.68
C ALA A 133 3.36 13.22 16.38
N ILE A 134 2.58 12.99 15.33
CA ILE A 134 1.41 13.83 14.97
C ILE A 134 0.34 13.78 16.06
N VAL A 135 0.08 12.61 16.61
CA VAL A 135 -0.89 12.42 17.71
C VAL A 135 -0.52 13.26 18.94
N LYS A 136 0.77 13.30 19.28
CA LYS A 136 1.28 14.09 20.41
C LYS A 136 1.23 15.59 20.13
N LYS A 137 1.48 15.99 18.89
CA LYS A 137 1.55 17.40 18.47
C LYS A 137 0.16 18.00 18.29
N HIS A 138 -0.80 17.21 17.82
CA HIS A 138 -2.15 17.62 17.45
C HIS A 138 -3.21 16.69 18.06
N PRO A 139 -3.37 16.67 19.41
CA PRO A 139 -4.38 15.85 20.06
C PRO A 139 -5.84 16.29 19.75
N ASP A 140 -6.00 17.50 19.25
CA ASP A 140 -7.26 18.10 18.77
C ASP A 140 -7.70 17.54 17.41
N TRP A 141 -6.80 16.94 16.64
CA TRP A 141 -7.11 16.30 15.35
C TRP A 141 -7.80 14.94 15.50
N LEU A 142 -7.85 14.40 16.72
CA LEU A 142 -8.31 13.05 16.96
C LEU A 142 -9.82 12.98 17.18
N LEU A 143 -10.45 11.99 16.57
CA LEU A 143 -11.82 11.59 16.89
C LEU A 143 -11.92 11.15 18.36
N LYS A 144 -13.07 11.43 18.97
CA LYS A 144 -13.38 11.04 20.34
C LYS A 144 -14.74 10.36 20.40
N THR A 145 -14.82 9.30 21.21
CA THR A 145 -16.11 8.69 21.57
C THR A 145 -16.94 9.62 22.46
N ALA A 146 -18.21 9.29 22.68
CA ALA A 146 -19.05 10.02 23.63
C ALA A 146 -18.50 10.05 25.07
N ALA A 147 -17.67 9.07 25.44
CA ALA A 147 -16.96 9.02 26.72
C ALA A 147 -15.64 9.80 26.72
N GLY A 148 -15.25 10.42 25.59
CA GLY A 148 -14.02 11.18 25.44
C GLY A 148 -12.79 10.33 25.09
N GLU A 149 -12.95 9.04 24.82
CA GLU A 149 -11.88 8.13 24.46
C GLU A 149 -11.43 8.33 23.01
N THR A 150 -10.13 8.28 22.75
CA THR A 150 -9.54 8.49 21.42
C THR A 150 -9.03 7.21 20.76
N VAL A 151 -8.93 6.10 21.52
CA VAL A 151 -8.39 4.83 21.02
C VAL A 151 -9.54 3.88 20.68
N GLU A 152 -9.51 3.35 19.47
CA GLU A 152 -10.42 2.29 19.01
C GLU A 152 -9.62 1.27 18.19
N ASP A 153 -9.84 -0.02 18.46
CA ASP A 153 -9.08 -1.14 17.86
C ASP A 153 -7.54 -0.98 18.02
N GLY A 154 -7.09 -0.39 19.16
CA GLY A 154 -5.69 -0.16 19.48
C GLY A 154 -5.03 1.02 18.76
N ASN A 155 -5.77 1.77 17.96
CA ASN A 155 -5.31 2.91 17.16
C ASN A 155 -6.09 4.18 17.49
N VAL A 156 -5.54 5.32 17.04
CA VAL A 156 -6.24 6.61 17.04
C VAL A 156 -6.63 6.99 15.62
N TRP A 157 -7.63 7.85 15.48
CA TRP A 157 -8.22 8.17 14.18
C TRP A 157 -8.35 9.68 14.00
N LEU A 158 -7.90 10.17 12.85
CA LEU A 158 -7.98 11.57 12.49
C LEU A 158 -9.43 11.95 12.14
N ASP A 159 -9.87 13.13 12.58
CA ASP A 159 -11.20 13.66 12.27
C ASP A 159 -11.27 14.18 10.84
N PRO A 160 -12.03 13.56 9.93
CA PRO A 160 -12.16 14.00 8.55
C PRO A 160 -12.84 15.37 8.39
N THR A 161 -13.47 15.90 9.45
CA THR A 161 -14.10 17.23 9.44
C THR A 161 -13.13 18.34 9.81
N HIS A 162 -11.99 18.00 10.46
CA HIS A 162 -11.03 18.99 10.94
C HIS A 162 -10.27 19.61 9.75
N PRO A 163 -10.29 20.96 9.58
CA PRO A 163 -9.65 21.59 8.41
C PRO A 163 -8.17 21.27 8.26
N GLU A 164 -7.40 21.32 9.35
CA GLU A 164 -5.96 21.02 9.33
C GLU A 164 -5.67 19.54 9.04
N VAL A 165 -6.56 18.60 9.43
CA VAL A 165 -6.46 17.20 9.02
C VAL A 165 -6.64 17.06 7.52
N GLN A 166 -7.59 17.78 6.93
CA GLN A 166 -7.79 17.78 5.49
C GLN A 166 -6.57 18.35 4.76
N GLU A 167 -5.98 19.45 5.26
CA GLU A 167 -4.75 20.03 4.71
C GLU A 167 -3.55 19.08 4.87
N TYR A 168 -3.43 18.43 6.01
CA TYR A 168 -2.41 17.41 6.26
C TYR A 168 -2.48 16.26 5.24
N ILE A 169 -3.67 15.71 5.02
CA ILE A 169 -3.88 14.64 4.03
C ILE A 169 -3.57 15.14 2.61
N LEU A 170 -4.08 16.30 2.22
CA LEU A 170 -3.83 16.87 0.90
C LEU A 170 -2.35 17.20 0.68
N GLY A 171 -1.64 17.65 1.72
CA GLY A 171 -0.20 17.87 1.68
C GLY A 171 0.59 16.60 1.38
N HIS A 172 0.23 15.47 1.99
CA HIS A 172 0.80 14.16 1.67
C HIS A 172 0.50 13.74 0.22
N ILE A 173 -0.73 13.93 -0.24
CA ILE A 173 -1.13 13.67 -1.64
C ILE A 173 -0.29 14.55 -2.59
N ASP A 174 -0.10 15.82 -2.28
CA ASP A 174 0.71 16.74 -3.08
C ASP A 174 2.17 16.31 -3.20
N ASP A 175 2.77 15.85 -2.10
CA ASP A 175 4.14 15.33 -2.13
C ASP A 175 4.25 14.07 -3.01
N ILE A 176 3.27 13.18 -2.96
CA ILE A 176 3.19 12.00 -3.81
C ILE A 176 3.02 12.39 -5.28
N LEU A 177 2.18 13.36 -5.59
CA LEU A 177 1.92 13.83 -6.95
C LEU A 177 3.12 14.52 -7.63
N LYS A 178 4.15 14.93 -6.87
CA LYS A 178 5.45 15.39 -7.43
C LYS A 178 6.21 14.24 -8.12
N ILE A 179 5.90 12.99 -7.80
CA ILE A 179 6.53 11.81 -8.40
C ILE A 179 5.80 11.50 -9.69
N LYS A 180 6.46 11.76 -10.81
CA LYS A 180 5.92 11.46 -12.15
C LYS A 180 5.81 9.94 -12.36
N GLU A 181 4.98 9.56 -13.34
CA GLU A 181 4.83 8.17 -13.81
C GLU A 181 4.10 7.22 -12.83
N LEU A 182 3.54 7.71 -11.74
CA LEU A 182 2.56 6.93 -10.97
C LEU A 182 1.39 6.51 -11.87
N ALA A 183 0.89 5.29 -11.68
CA ALA A 183 -0.32 4.80 -12.32
C ALA A 183 -1.57 5.19 -11.52
N GLY A 184 -1.43 5.25 -10.19
CA GLY A 184 -2.54 5.59 -9.32
C GLY A 184 -2.12 5.85 -7.87
N ILE A 185 -3.10 6.29 -7.09
CA ILE A 185 -3.06 6.34 -5.63
C ILE A 185 -4.13 5.39 -5.13
N GLN A 186 -3.79 4.53 -4.16
CA GLN A 186 -4.74 3.61 -3.55
C GLN A 186 -4.99 4.00 -2.09
N LEU A 187 -6.26 4.20 -1.75
CA LEU A 187 -6.74 4.35 -0.38
C LEU A 187 -7.01 2.95 0.20
N ASP A 188 -6.72 2.74 1.48
CA ASP A 188 -6.87 1.43 2.10
C ASP A 188 -8.18 1.28 2.90
N ASP A 189 -8.39 0.13 3.54
CA ASP A 189 -9.51 -0.08 4.48
C ASP A 189 -9.40 0.82 5.72
N HIS A 190 -8.20 1.30 6.06
CA HIS A 190 -7.96 2.33 7.08
C HIS A 190 -8.30 3.76 6.63
N TRP A 191 -8.73 3.97 5.41
CA TRP A 191 -9.41 5.18 4.95
C TRP A 191 -10.87 5.15 5.44
N ALA A 192 -11.04 5.31 6.75
CA ALA A 192 -12.24 4.91 7.48
C ALA A 192 -12.44 5.75 8.74
N VAL A 193 -13.65 5.69 9.30
CA VAL A 193 -13.99 6.20 10.63
C VAL A 193 -14.73 5.10 11.39
N PRO A 194 -14.15 4.53 12.47
CA PRO A 194 -14.85 3.54 13.29
C PRO A 194 -16.17 4.04 13.87
N LYS A 195 -17.14 3.16 13.94
CA LYS A 195 -18.49 3.45 14.47
C LYS A 195 -18.51 3.96 15.91
N ALA A 196 -17.51 3.63 16.70
CA ALA A 196 -17.35 4.13 18.07
C ALA A 196 -17.30 5.66 18.12
N PHE A 197 -16.85 6.33 17.05
CA PHE A 197 -16.75 7.78 16.93
C PHE A 197 -17.98 8.46 16.30
N GLY A 198 -19.00 7.73 15.92
CA GLY A 198 -20.25 8.24 15.35
C GLY A 198 -20.74 7.48 14.13
N ASN A 199 -21.93 7.83 13.67
CA ASN A 199 -22.66 7.09 12.64
C ASN A 199 -22.74 7.87 11.29
N SER A 200 -23.97 8.31 10.93
CA SER A 200 -24.26 8.91 9.62
C SER A 200 -23.45 10.17 9.34
N ASN A 201 -23.25 11.03 10.34
CA ASN A 201 -22.45 12.26 10.19
C ASN A 201 -20.99 11.94 9.85
N GLN A 202 -20.41 10.92 10.48
CA GLN A 202 -19.04 10.49 10.20
C GLN A 202 -18.91 9.83 8.82
N ARG A 203 -19.93 9.08 8.39
CA ARG A 203 -19.99 8.54 7.03
C ARG A 203 -20.03 9.66 5.99
N GLN A 204 -20.83 10.68 6.21
CA GLN A 204 -20.89 11.84 5.33
C GLN A 204 -19.58 12.63 5.32
N ALA A 205 -18.97 12.84 6.49
CA ALA A 205 -17.69 13.51 6.62
C ALA A 205 -16.56 12.78 5.85
N LEU A 206 -16.46 11.46 6.04
CA LEU A 206 -15.52 10.63 5.31
C LEU A 206 -15.77 10.67 3.80
N THR A 207 -17.02 10.62 3.39
CA THR A 207 -17.41 10.75 1.96
C THR A 207 -17.00 12.11 1.39
N SER A 208 -17.23 13.19 2.13
CA SER A 208 -16.84 14.55 1.70
C SER A 208 -15.32 14.69 1.58
N LEU A 209 -14.55 14.13 2.51
CA LEU A 209 -13.08 14.09 2.41
C LEU A 209 -12.63 13.26 1.20
N THR A 210 -13.24 12.10 0.96
CA THR A 210 -12.93 11.26 -0.21
C THR A 210 -13.20 12.00 -1.52
N GLN A 211 -14.33 12.67 -1.63
CA GLN A 211 -14.67 13.52 -2.78
C GLN A 211 -13.63 14.64 -2.98
N LYS A 212 -13.22 15.31 -1.89
CA LYS A 212 -12.22 16.38 -1.92
C LYS A 212 -10.87 15.85 -2.40
N VAL A 213 -10.41 14.71 -1.87
CA VAL A 213 -9.16 14.06 -2.29
C VAL A 213 -9.22 13.63 -3.75
N TYR A 214 -10.30 12.98 -4.17
CA TYR A 214 -10.51 12.60 -5.58
C TYR A 214 -10.42 13.81 -6.52
N SER A 215 -11.20 14.84 -6.23
CA SER A 215 -11.23 16.06 -7.05
C SER A 215 -9.87 16.75 -7.12
N HIS A 216 -9.14 16.77 -5.98
CA HIS A 216 -7.79 17.34 -5.89
C HIS A 216 -6.78 16.57 -6.77
N ILE A 217 -6.81 15.23 -6.71
CA ILE A 217 -5.96 14.37 -7.54
C ILE A 217 -6.29 14.58 -9.02
N LYS A 218 -7.57 14.54 -9.39
CA LYS A 218 -8.01 14.67 -10.79
C LYS A 218 -7.74 16.06 -11.37
N ALA A 219 -7.80 17.10 -10.57
CA ALA A 219 -7.44 18.45 -11.00
C ALA A 219 -5.95 18.58 -11.38
N LYS A 220 -5.07 17.83 -10.71
CA LYS A 220 -3.62 17.83 -10.98
C LYS A 220 -3.21 16.82 -12.04
N ASN A 221 -3.84 15.66 -12.06
CA ASN A 221 -3.58 14.59 -13.02
C ASN A 221 -4.88 13.81 -13.32
N PRO A 222 -5.65 14.18 -14.36
CA PRO A 222 -6.90 13.51 -14.70
C PRO A 222 -6.76 12.01 -15.02
N GLN A 223 -5.57 11.57 -15.46
CA GLN A 223 -5.31 10.18 -15.84
C GLN A 223 -4.91 9.28 -14.66
N LEU A 224 -4.60 9.88 -13.51
CA LEU A 224 -4.18 9.09 -12.35
C LEU A 224 -5.37 8.32 -11.76
N VAL A 225 -5.21 7.02 -11.59
CA VAL A 225 -6.25 6.15 -11.02
C VAL A 225 -6.36 6.40 -9.51
N VAL A 226 -7.58 6.67 -9.03
CA VAL A 226 -7.88 6.66 -7.59
C VAL A 226 -8.50 5.30 -7.27
N SER A 227 -7.68 4.43 -6.69
CA SER A 227 -8.07 3.08 -6.28
C SER A 227 -8.47 3.05 -4.81
N ILE A 228 -9.31 2.09 -4.43
CA ILE A 228 -9.57 1.78 -3.02
C ILE A 228 -9.41 0.29 -2.75
N SER A 229 -8.87 -0.04 -1.57
CA SER A 229 -8.72 -1.43 -1.10
C SER A 229 -9.54 -1.66 0.18
N PRO A 230 -10.88 -1.77 0.08
CA PRO A 230 -11.76 -1.82 1.23
C PRO A 230 -12.01 -3.25 1.72
N ASN A 231 -12.60 -3.36 2.91
CA ASN A 231 -13.26 -4.57 3.38
C ASN A 231 -14.60 -4.83 2.63
N PRO A 232 -15.20 -6.04 2.73
CA PRO A 232 -16.54 -6.31 2.23
C PRO A 232 -17.56 -5.26 2.66
N TYR A 233 -18.43 -4.85 1.73
CA TYR A 233 -19.26 -3.65 1.84
C TYR A 233 -20.03 -3.53 3.16
N HIS A 234 -20.76 -4.57 3.54
CA HIS A 234 -21.55 -4.53 4.79
C HIS A 234 -20.68 -4.32 6.02
N PHE A 235 -19.51 -4.97 6.07
CA PHE A 235 -18.57 -4.81 7.17
C PHE A 235 -17.95 -3.39 7.15
N ALA A 236 -17.49 -2.92 5.99
CA ALA A 236 -16.90 -1.60 5.83
C ALA A 236 -17.86 -0.48 6.27
N VAL A 237 -19.13 -0.54 5.86
CA VAL A 237 -20.15 0.44 6.26
C VAL A 237 -20.54 0.28 7.72
N SER A 238 -20.80 -0.95 8.18
CA SER A 238 -21.33 -1.19 9.54
C SER A 238 -20.31 -0.95 10.64
N LYS A 239 -19.03 -1.18 10.42
CA LYS A 239 -17.98 -1.03 11.42
C LYS A 239 -17.17 0.26 11.24
N TYR A 240 -16.97 0.72 9.98
CA TYR A 240 -15.98 1.75 9.67
C TYR A 240 -16.53 2.95 8.89
N ASN A 241 -17.85 3.10 8.75
CA ASN A 241 -18.47 4.19 8.00
C ASN A 241 -17.95 4.35 6.54
N GLN A 242 -17.24 3.34 6.01
CA GLN A 242 -16.60 3.36 4.70
C GLN A 242 -17.61 2.93 3.62
N ASP A 243 -18.33 3.90 3.06
CA ASP A 243 -19.38 3.67 2.04
C ASP A 243 -18.80 3.62 0.63
N TRP A 244 -17.80 2.75 0.44
CA TRP A 244 -17.01 2.68 -0.78
C TRP A 244 -17.84 2.32 -2.03
N LEU A 245 -18.92 1.54 -1.89
CA LEU A 245 -19.78 1.19 -3.01
C LEU A 245 -20.60 2.40 -3.50
N TRP A 246 -21.01 3.27 -2.57
CA TRP A 246 -21.60 4.54 -2.94
C TRP A 246 -20.58 5.44 -3.67
N TRP A 247 -19.33 5.50 -3.20
CA TRP A 247 -18.25 6.27 -3.85
C TRP A 247 -17.99 5.80 -5.27
N VAL A 248 -17.98 4.48 -5.50
CA VAL A 248 -17.89 3.90 -6.84
C VAL A 248 -19.04 4.36 -7.73
N LYS A 249 -20.29 4.28 -7.25
CA LYS A 249 -21.49 4.70 -7.99
C LYS A 249 -21.51 6.20 -8.30
N GLN A 250 -20.88 7.00 -7.48
CA GLN A 250 -20.74 8.45 -7.70
C GLN A 250 -19.53 8.84 -8.58
N GLY A 251 -18.72 7.87 -9.01
CA GLY A 251 -17.55 8.11 -9.83
C GLY A 251 -16.41 8.85 -9.12
N ILE A 252 -16.31 8.71 -7.79
CA ILE A 252 -15.20 9.27 -6.99
C ILE A 252 -14.17 8.21 -6.57
N VAL A 253 -14.23 7.04 -7.20
CA VAL A 253 -13.27 5.95 -7.15
C VAL A 253 -13.22 5.32 -8.52
N ASP A 254 -12.03 5.05 -9.05
CA ASP A 254 -11.80 4.51 -10.39
C ASP A 254 -11.49 3.01 -10.40
N GLU A 255 -11.15 2.41 -9.26
CA GLU A 255 -10.74 1.00 -9.15
C GLU A 255 -10.98 0.48 -7.72
N VAL A 256 -11.39 -0.79 -7.60
CA VAL A 256 -11.57 -1.46 -6.31
C VAL A 256 -10.72 -2.72 -6.24
N VAL A 257 -9.97 -2.89 -5.13
CA VAL A 257 -9.27 -4.14 -4.79
C VAL A 257 -9.80 -4.63 -3.44
N LEU A 258 -10.87 -5.42 -3.48
CA LEU A 258 -11.61 -5.83 -2.29
C LEU A 258 -10.82 -6.82 -1.43
N GLN A 259 -10.55 -6.51 -0.17
CA GLN A 259 -9.79 -7.36 0.74
C GLN A 259 -10.62 -8.56 1.22
N ILE A 260 -10.30 -9.75 0.72
CA ILE A 260 -10.90 -11.03 1.13
C ILE A 260 -9.81 -11.93 1.72
N TYR A 261 -9.38 -11.60 2.93
CA TYR A 261 -8.35 -12.35 3.63
C TYR A 261 -8.98 -13.56 4.35
N ARG A 262 -8.83 -14.76 3.77
CA ARG A 262 -9.41 -16.00 4.28
C ARG A 262 -8.40 -17.13 4.20
N PRO A 263 -8.52 -18.16 5.08
CA PRO A 263 -7.54 -19.23 5.15
C PRO A 263 -7.62 -20.24 4.00
N THR A 264 -8.77 -20.35 3.33
CA THR A 264 -8.97 -21.36 2.25
C THR A 264 -9.59 -20.74 1.01
N PRO A 265 -9.40 -21.35 -0.18
CA PRO A 265 -10.06 -20.93 -1.41
C PRO A 265 -11.58 -20.89 -1.30
N GLU A 266 -12.20 -21.88 -0.66
CA GLU A 266 -13.65 -21.99 -0.49
C GLU A 266 -14.18 -20.82 0.36
N ALA A 267 -13.46 -20.46 1.44
CA ALA A 267 -13.80 -19.32 2.29
C ALA A 267 -13.62 -17.98 1.56
N VAL A 268 -12.65 -17.87 0.64
CA VAL A 268 -12.49 -16.70 -0.24
C VAL A 268 -13.74 -16.57 -1.11
N ILE A 269 -14.13 -17.62 -1.82
CA ILE A 269 -15.30 -17.59 -2.73
C ILE A 269 -16.60 -17.33 -1.96
N ALA A 270 -16.82 -18.00 -0.83
CA ALA A 270 -18.00 -17.75 0.00
C ALA A 270 -18.08 -16.28 0.47
N SER A 271 -16.93 -15.64 0.73
CA SER A 271 -16.88 -14.24 1.15
C SER A 271 -17.12 -13.23 0.02
N LEU A 272 -17.06 -13.65 -1.25
CA LEU A 272 -17.41 -12.78 -2.39
C LEU A 272 -18.92 -12.54 -2.48
N SER A 273 -19.72 -13.51 -2.08
CA SER A 273 -21.17 -13.34 -2.02
C SER A 273 -21.54 -12.18 -1.08
N ASN A 274 -22.39 -11.27 -1.55
CA ASN A 274 -22.82 -10.09 -0.80
C ASN A 274 -21.68 -9.12 -0.36
N SER A 275 -20.48 -9.27 -0.93
CA SER A 275 -19.35 -8.39 -0.62
C SER A 275 -19.44 -6.99 -1.25
N GLY A 276 -20.31 -6.82 -2.25
CA GLY A 276 -20.45 -5.61 -3.07
C GLY A 276 -19.60 -5.62 -4.34
N ILE A 277 -18.70 -6.59 -4.54
CA ILE A 277 -17.78 -6.62 -5.68
C ILE A 277 -18.51 -6.77 -7.02
N ASP A 278 -19.57 -7.60 -7.06
CA ASP A 278 -20.37 -7.80 -8.27
C ASP A 278 -20.98 -6.48 -8.73
N THR A 279 -21.58 -5.73 -7.79
CA THR A 279 -22.15 -4.41 -8.09
C THR A 279 -21.07 -3.43 -8.53
N ALA A 280 -19.93 -3.39 -7.87
CA ALA A 280 -18.84 -2.49 -8.23
C ALA A 280 -18.29 -2.77 -9.63
N SER A 281 -18.27 -4.04 -10.06
CA SER A 281 -17.74 -4.45 -11.36
C SER A 281 -18.51 -3.89 -12.57
N TYR A 282 -19.74 -3.42 -12.38
CA TYR A 282 -20.51 -2.71 -13.42
C TYR A 282 -20.04 -1.26 -13.64
N TYR A 283 -19.28 -0.69 -12.71
CA TYR A 283 -18.88 0.72 -12.73
C TYR A 283 -17.39 0.90 -12.96
N VAL A 284 -16.57 0.06 -12.32
CA VAL A 284 -15.10 0.20 -12.30
C VAL A 284 -14.41 -1.16 -12.41
N PRO A 285 -13.14 -1.21 -12.84
CA PRO A 285 -12.31 -2.39 -12.72
C PRO A 285 -12.21 -2.87 -11.26
N VAL A 286 -12.37 -4.17 -11.04
CA VAL A 286 -12.34 -4.79 -9.72
C VAL A 286 -11.34 -5.94 -9.63
N GLY A 287 -10.76 -6.12 -8.46
CA GLY A 287 -9.93 -7.26 -8.10
C GLY A 287 -10.16 -7.69 -6.66
N VAL A 288 -9.69 -8.89 -6.33
CA VAL A 288 -9.77 -9.48 -4.99
C VAL A 288 -8.40 -9.46 -4.34
N GLY A 289 -8.28 -8.80 -3.21
CA GLY A 289 -7.11 -8.84 -2.34
C GLY A 289 -7.09 -10.17 -1.59
N ILE A 290 -5.99 -10.91 -1.76
CA ILE A 290 -5.74 -12.22 -1.13
C ILE A 290 -4.58 -12.05 -0.18
N SER A 291 -4.71 -12.49 1.08
CA SER A 291 -3.58 -12.51 2.00
C SER A 291 -2.68 -13.72 1.76
N ALA A 292 -1.38 -13.50 1.79
CA ALA A 292 -0.39 -14.58 1.79
C ALA A 292 -0.11 -15.13 3.21
N THR A 293 -0.89 -14.69 4.21
CA THR A 293 -0.73 -15.09 5.61
C THR A 293 -2.08 -15.22 6.31
N TRP A 294 -2.10 -15.96 7.43
CA TRP A 294 -3.21 -16.01 8.37
C TRP A 294 -2.66 -15.89 9.78
N ASN A 295 -3.16 -14.90 10.53
CA ASN A 295 -2.63 -14.59 11.88
C ASN A 295 -1.08 -14.54 11.90
N VAL A 296 -0.50 -13.77 10.97
CA VAL A 296 0.95 -13.60 10.74
C VAL A 296 1.71 -14.89 10.38
N VAL A 297 1.04 -16.02 10.19
CA VAL A 297 1.66 -17.26 9.71
C VAL A 297 1.56 -17.32 8.18
N PRO A 298 2.69 -17.31 7.44
CA PRO A 298 2.66 -17.36 5.98
C PRO A 298 2.03 -18.66 5.47
N PHE A 299 1.13 -18.54 4.49
CA PHE A 299 0.57 -19.68 3.78
C PHE A 299 1.59 -20.39 2.92
N SER A 300 1.31 -21.65 2.58
CA SER A 300 2.06 -22.31 1.53
C SER A 300 1.81 -21.60 0.18
N LEU A 301 2.81 -21.58 -0.70
CA LEU A 301 2.63 -21.02 -2.05
C LEU A 301 1.48 -21.70 -2.80
N ASN A 302 1.31 -23.02 -2.61
CA ASN A 302 0.20 -23.78 -3.18
C ASN A 302 -1.17 -23.26 -2.69
N THR A 303 -1.31 -22.90 -1.40
CA THR A 303 -2.55 -22.32 -0.87
C THR A 303 -2.87 -21.00 -1.58
N VAL A 304 -1.88 -20.09 -1.67
CA VAL A 304 -2.05 -18.80 -2.35
C VAL A 304 -2.42 -19.01 -3.83
N GLN A 305 -1.74 -19.93 -4.52
CA GLN A 305 -2.02 -20.25 -5.92
C GLN A 305 -3.44 -20.81 -6.13
N LYS A 306 -3.93 -21.65 -5.21
CA LYS A 306 -5.32 -22.17 -5.26
C LYS A 306 -6.33 -21.05 -5.02
N GLN A 307 -6.08 -20.11 -4.09
CA GLN A 307 -6.94 -18.95 -3.88
C GLN A 307 -6.97 -18.05 -5.12
N VAL A 308 -5.81 -17.77 -5.73
CA VAL A 308 -5.70 -17.00 -6.99
C VAL A 308 -6.48 -17.70 -8.11
N ALA A 309 -6.32 -19.01 -8.27
CA ALA A 309 -7.05 -19.78 -9.28
C ALA A 309 -8.57 -19.70 -9.09
N ALA A 310 -9.04 -19.85 -7.85
CA ALA A 310 -10.46 -19.75 -7.51
C ALA A 310 -11.02 -18.36 -7.84
N VAL A 311 -10.32 -17.28 -7.51
CA VAL A 311 -10.73 -15.91 -7.84
C VAL A 311 -10.79 -15.68 -9.34
N LYS A 312 -9.77 -16.16 -10.09
CA LYS A 312 -9.76 -16.07 -11.56
C LYS A 312 -10.93 -16.82 -12.21
N GLN A 313 -11.33 -17.97 -11.67
CA GLN A 313 -12.49 -18.72 -12.14
C GLN A 313 -13.80 -17.94 -11.98
N GLN A 314 -13.88 -17.01 -11.00
CA GLN A 314 -15.02 -16.11 -10.85
C GLN A 314 -14.95 -14.88 -11.80
N GLY A 315 -13.94 -14.80 -12.67
CA GLY A 315 -13.78 -13.69 -13.61
C GLY A 315 -13.17 -12.42 -13.04
N TYR A 316 -12.62 -12.45 -11.81
CA TYR A 316 -12.01 -11.30 -11.17
C TYR A 316 -10.50 -11.23 -11.37
N GLY A 317 -9.95 -10.01 -11.29
CA GLY A 317 -8.55 -9.77 -11.02
C GLY A 317 -8.18 -10.11 -9.58
N TYR A 318 -6.89 -10.06 -9.25
CA TYR A 318 -6.42 -10.30 -7.89
C TYR A 318 -5.24 -9.41 -7.54
N SER A 319 -5.01 -9.25 -6.23
CA SER A 319 -3.77 -8.69 -5.66
C SER A 319 -3.37 -9.47 -4.42
N ILE A 320 -2.06 -9.67 -4.22
CA ILE A 320 -1.55 -10.46 -3.10
C ILE A 320 -0.98 -9.55 -2.02
N PHE A 321 -1.47 -9.67 -0.82
CA PHE A 321 -0.94 -9.02 0.39
C PHE A 321 -0.19 -10.06 1.22
N SER A 322 1.12 -10.00 1.32
CA SER A 322 2.04 -9.12 0.64
C SER A 322 3.25 -9.89 0.12
N TRP A 323 4.10 -9.23 -0.67
CA TRP A 323 5.33 -9.79 -1.21
C TRP A 323 6.24 -10.36 -0.12
N GLU A 324 6.34 -9.68 1.01
CA GLU A 324 7.19 -10.08 2.15
C GLU A 324 6.81 -11.45 2.70
N TYR A 325 5.52 -11.74 2.83
CA TYR A 325 5.05 -13.03 3.32
C TYR A 325 5.36 -14.17 2.33
N LEU A 326 5.32 -13.89 1.03
CA LEU A 326 5.73 -14.88 0.02
C LEU A 326 7.23 -15.20 0.13
N VAL A 327 8.07 -14.19 0.35
CA VAL A 327 9.52 -14.36 0.51
C VAL A 327 9.87 -15.06 1.82
N LEU A 328 9.31 -14.62 2.94
CA LEU A 328 9.53 -15.24 4.25
C LEU A 328 9.18 -16.73 4.21
N ARG A 329 8.10 -17.10 3.52
CA ARG A 329 7.75 -18.50 3.33
C ARG A 329 8.78 -19.28 2.54
N ARG A 330 9.33 -18.71 1.45
CA ARG A 330 10.41 -19.34 0.67
C ARG A 330 11.66 -19.57 1.49
N LEU A 331 11.98 -18.66 2.41
CA LEU A 331 13.13 -18.76 3.31
C LEU A 331 12.87 -19.68 4.51
N GLY A 332 11.68 -20.29 4.63
CA GLY A 332 11.32 -21.15 5.76
C GLY A 332 11.17 -20.41 7.10
N MET A 333 11.11 -19.07 7.06
CA MET A 333 11.00 -18.24 8.27
C MET A 333 9.55 -18.23 8.78
N LYS A 334 9.41 -18.37 10.11
CA LYS A 334 8.15 -18.11 10.81
C LYS A 334 8.28 -16.74 11.49
N ILE A 335 7.29 -15.88 11.29
CA ILE A 335 7.17 -14.63 12.07
C ILE A 335 6.58 -15.05 13.42
N LYS A 336 7.30 -14.77 14.50
CA LYS A 336 6.82 -14.97 15.86
C LYS A 336 6.03 -13.77 16.32
#